data_f7b54e51d6838a7b51b9193418590ce9
#
_entry.id   f7b54e51d6838a7b51b9193418590ce9
#
_cell.length_a   1.000
_cell.length_b   1.000
_cell.length_c   1.000
_cell.angle_alpha   90.00
_cell.angle_beta   90.00
_cell.angle_gamma   90.00
#
_symmetry.space_group_name_H-M   'P 1'
#
loop_
_entity.id
_entity.type
_entity.pdbx_description
1 polymer ?
#
loop_
_entity_poly.entity_id
_entity_poly.type
_entity_poly.pdbx_seq_one_letter_code
_entity_poly.pdbx_strand_id
1 'polypeptide(L)'
;MKKKDRKKLNKKKRKRTRRLDARGDRKSSQPVIQGGNVHYELADKSQAIAPGGIAVFVLLANTLGLVDAINTKLKLFKVRKPYFESDHILTIAINILCGGTCLEDIERLRECEAFLDALKAKRIPDPTTSGDFTRRFESEDDVLALMDAFNEVRQKVWKRFLSKSQRRQAVIDCDGTVAGTTGECKEGMGLSYNAIVGYMTLVVSLVNPMEPLS
;
A
#
# COMPACT_ATOMS: atom_id res chain seq x y z
N MET A 1 7.57 9.57 32.33
CA MET A 1 6.47 10.50 31.92
C MET A 1 5.70 10.93 33.18
N LYS A 2 5.63 12.23 33.45
CA LYS A 2 4.98 12.76 34.65
C LYS A 2 3.46 12.50 34.61
N LYS A 3 2.83 12.24 35.76
CA LYS A 3 1.39 11.93 35.89
C LYS A 3 0.47 12.98 35.21
N LYS A 4 0.93 14.24 35.14
CA LYS A 4 0.27 15.37 34.50
C LYS A 4 0.26 15.22 32.95
N ASP A 5 1.35 14.73 32.36
CA ASP A 5 1.49 14.54 30.92
C ASP A 5 0.66 13.35 30.45
N ARG A 6 0.59 12.29 31.25
CA ARG A 6 -0.28 11.13 31.00
C ARG A 6 -1.76 11.51 30.96
N LYS A 7 -2.21 12.39 31.90
CA LYS A 7 -3.59 12.92 31.88
C LYS A 7 -3.87 13.77 30.64
N LYS A 8 -2.90 14.61 30.23
CA LYS A 8 -3.00 15.47 29.04
C LYS A 8 -3.09 14.62 27.77
N LEU A 9 -2.29 13.57 27.68
CA LEU A 9 -2.28 12.62 26.56
C LEU A 9 -3.60 11.87 26.46
N ASN A 10 -4.11 11.36 27.58
CA ASN A 10 -5.39 10.65 27.63
C ASN A 10 -6.57 11.56 27.27
N LYS A 11 -6.54 12.84 27.65
CA LYS A 11 -7.54 13.84 27.26
C LYS A 11 -7.50 14.11 25.75
N LYS A 12 -6.30 14.21 25.15
CA LYS A 12 -6.12 14.36 23.70
C LYS A 12 -6.61 13.10 22.94
N LYS A 13 -6.27 11.89 23.42
CA LYS A 13 -6.75 10.63 22.87
C LYS A 13 -8.29 10.56 22.86
N ARG A 14 -8.93 10.84 24.01
CA ARG A 14 -10.41 10.86 24.12
C ARG A 14 -11.05 11.87 23.15
N LYS A 15 -10.46 13.09 23.01
CA LYS A 15 -10.97 14.11 22.09
C LYS A 15 -10.84 13.66 20.62
N ARG A 16 -9.73 12.98 20.27
CA ARG A 16 -9.51 12.44 18.92
C ARG A 16 -10.47 11.28 18.63
N THR A 17 -10.62 10.35 19.56
CA THR A 17 -11.59 9.25 19.45
C THR A 17 -13.01 9.77 19.27
N ARG A 18 -13.43 10.76 20.06
CA ARG A 18 -14.75 11.40 19.94
C ARG A 18 -14.98 12.07 18.60
N ARG A 19 -13.95 12.72 18.02
CA ARG A 19 -14.02 13.33 16.67
C ARG A 19 -14.13 12.28 15.58
N LEU A 20 -13.36 11.23 15.67
CA LEU A 20 -13.44 10.08 14.74
C LEU A 20 -14.80 9.40 14.87
N ASP A 21 -15.26 9.28 16.08
CA ASP A 21 -16.56 8.75 16.43
C ASP A 21 -17.74 9.60 15.92
N ALA A 22 -17.67 10.91 15.89
CA ALA A 22 -18.73 11.80 15.42
C ALA A 22 -18.86 11.86 13.89
N ARG A 23 -17.87 11.40 13.13
CA ARG A 23 -17.85 11.44 11.66
C ARG A 23 -18.59 10.32 10.94
N GLY A 24 -19.34 9.49 11.64
CA GLY A 24 -20.23 8.50 11.03
C GLY A 24 -19.56 7.27 10.39
N ASP A 25 -18.23 7.24 10.27
CA ASP A 25 -17.46 6.15 9.65
C ASP A 25 -17.28 4.93 10.58
N ARG A 26 -18.07 4.82 11.62
CA ARG A 26 -17.83 3.93 12.78
C ARG A 26 -18.13 2.46 12.55
N LYS A 27 -18.90 2.16 11.53
CA LYS A 27 -19.49 0.82 11.36
C LYS A 27 -18.92 0.03 10.20
N SER A 28 -17.95 0.56 9.48
CA SER A 28 -17.34 -0.23 8.40
C SER A 28 -16.39 -1.25 8.99
N SER A 29 -16.79 -2.51 8.96
CA SER A 29 -15.93 -3.66 9.18
C SER A 29 -15.04 -3.94 7.96
N GLN A 30 -15.09 -3.07 6.93
CA GLN A 30 -14.37 -3.20 5.68
C GLN A 30 -13.33 -2.09 5.52
N PRO A 31 -12.23 -2.36 4.78
CA PRO A 31 -11.25 -1.35 4.39
C PRO A 31 -11.90 -0.16 3.66
N VAL A 32 -11.28 1.02 3.77
CA VAL A 32 -11.78 2.24 3.13
C VAL A 32 -11.62 2.18 1.61
N ILE A 33 -10.51 1.60 1.14
CA ILE A 33 -10.24 1.42 -0.28
C ILE A 33 -10.90 0.13 -0.74
N GLN A 34 -12.04 0.27 -1.42
CA GLN A 34 -12.84 -0.90 -1.87
C GLN A 34 -12.70 -1.17 -3.36
N GLY A 35 -12.44 -0.15 -4.18
CA GLY A 35 -12.42 -0.27 -5.63
C GLY A 35 -13.78 -0.58 -6.24
N GLY A 36 -13.79 -0.85 -7.55
CA GLY A 36 -14.99 -1.35 -8.22
C GLY A 36 -16.01 -0.31 -8.69
N ASN A 37 -15.71 0.98 -8.52
CA ASN A 37 -16.57 2.06 -9.04
C ASN A 37 -16.19 2.42 -10.49
N VAL A 38 -16.11 1.38 -11.35
CA VAL A 38 -15.77 1.55 -12.77
C VAL A 38 -17.04 1.40 -13.58
N HIS A 39 -17.46 2.49 -14.21
CA HIS A 39 -18.61 2.54 -15.12
C HIS A 39 -18.11 2.91 -16.52
N TYR A 40 -18.67 2.26 -17.51
CA TYR A 40 -18.41 2.58 -18.92
C TYR A 40 -19.60 3.34 -19.46
N GLU A 41 -19.40 4.61 -19.75
CA GLU A 41 -20.43 5.45 -20.37
C GLU A 41 -19.86 6.16 -21.61
N LEU A 42 -20.68 6.26 -22.65
CA LEU A 42 -20.42 7.19 -23.76
C LEU A 42 -20.94 8.56 -23.29
N ALA A 43 -20.03 9.40 -22.82
CA ALA A 43 -20.38 10.70 -22.26
C ALA A 43 -19.98 11.86 -23.19
N ASP A 44 -20.89 12.80 -23.36
CA ASP A 44 -20.62 14.05 -24.09
C ASP A 44 -19.71 15.00 -23.28
N LYS A 45 -19.65 14.80 -21.96
CA LYS A 45 -18.77 15.55 -21.04
C LYS A 45 -18.11 14.58 -20.08
N SER A 46 -16.81 14.37 -20.24
CA SER A 46 -16.00 13.57 -19.32
C SER A 46 -15.03 14.44 -18.56
N GLN A 47 -14.90 14.22 -17.25
CA GLN A 47 -13.76 14.74 -16.50
C GLN A 47 -12.66 13.69 -16.54
N ALA A 48 -11.52 14.04 -17.13
CA ALA A 48 -10.37 13.17 -17.16
C ALA A 48 -9.63 13.22 -15.80
N ILE A 49 -9.41 12.06 -15.20
CA ILE A 49 -8.51 11.92 -14.05
C ILE A 49 -7.15 11.52 -14.60
N ALA A 50 -6.10 12.24 -14.23
CA ALA A 50 -4.74 11.96 -14.72
C ALA A 50 -4.32 10.49 -14.52
N PRO A 51 -4.56 9.79 -13.39
CA PRO A 51 -4.28 8.37 -13.23
C PRO A 51 -5.50 7.48 -13.55
N GLY A 52 -6.08 7.59 -14.74
CA GLY A 52 -7.34 6.94 -15.11
C GLY A 52 -7.40 5.41 -14.94
N GLY A 53 -6.27 4.71 -14.99
CA GLY A 53 -6.22 3.25 -14.81
C GLY A 53 -6.26 2.78 -13.35
N ILE A 54 -6.15 3.67 -12.37
CA ILE A 54 -5.94 3.28 -10.97
C ILE A 54 -7.13 2.54 -10.36
N ALA A 55 -8.35 2.91 -10.74
CA ALA A 55 -9.56 2.23 -10.25
C ALA A 55 -9.60 0.76 -10.69
N VAL A 56 -9.15 0.47 -11.92
CA VAL A 56 -9.03 -0.90 -12.45
C VAL A 56 -7.97 -1.68 -11.68
N PHE A 57 -6.84 -1.05 -11.38
CA PHE A 57 -5.78 -1.65 -10.58
C PHE A 57 -6.27 -2.04 -9.17
N VAL A 58 -7.00 -1.14 -8.50
CA VAL A 58 -7.57 -1.41 -7.17
C VAL A 58 -8.63 -2.51 -7.24
N LEU A 59 -9.48 -2.50 -8.27
CA LEU A 59 -10.44 -3.57 -8.51
C LEU A 59 -9.74 -4.92 -8.71
N LEU A 60 -8.65 -4.96 -9.47
CA LEU A 60 -7.84 -6.16 -9.66
C LEU A 60 -7.26 -6.65 -8.34
N ALA A 61 -6.67 -5.75 -7.53
CA ALA A 61 -6.10 -6.08 -6.22
C ALA A 61 -7.16 -6.72 -5.30
N ASN A 62 -8.38 -6.18 -5.27
CA ASN A 62 -9.50 -6.75 -4.53
C ASN A 62 -9.91 -8.12 -5.09
N THR A 63 -10.07 -8.24 -6.41
CA THR A 63 -10.48 -9.49 -7.07
C THR A 63 -9.48 -10.63 -6.84
N LEU A 64 -8.20 -10.30 -6.75
CA LEU A 64 -7.13 -11.26 -6.45
C LEU A 64 -7.02 -11.59 -4.96
N GLY A 65 -7.78 -10.90 -4.10
CA GLY A 65 -7.78 -11.10 -2.65
C GLY A 65 -6.58 -10.49 -1.94
N LEU A 66 -5.90 -9.49 -2.54
CA LEU A 66 -4.74 -8.84 -1.95
C LEU A 66 -5.10 -8.09 -0.65
N VAL A 67 -6.23 -7.40 -0.65
CA VAL A 67 -6.72 -6.66 0.52
C VAL A 67 -6.95 -7.60 1.70
N ASP A 68 -7.60 -8.74 1.47
CA ASP A 68 -7.87 -9.73 2.50
C ASP A 68 -6.58 -10.41 2.99
N ALA A 69 -5.66 -10.72 2.07
CA ALA A 69 -4.36 -11.32 2.42
C ALA A 69 -3.56 -10.37 3.32
N ILE A 70 -3.46 -9.08 2.98
CA ILE A 70 -2.78 -8.07 3.80
C ILE A 70 -3.45 -8.00 5.19
N ASN A 71 -4.76 -7.79 5.25
CA ASN A 71 -5.46 -7.62 6.52
C ASN A 71 -5.50 -8.88 7.38
N THR A 72 -5.29 -10.06 6.79
CA THR A 72 -5.21 -11.32 7.52
C THR A 72 -3.82 -11.56 8.12
N LYS A 73 -2.78 -11.32 7.33
CA LYS A 73 -1.40 -11.63 7.72
C LYS A 73 -0.74 -10.49 8.50
N LEU A 74 -0.92 -9.25 8.07
CA LEU A 74 -0.32 -8.08 8.72
C LEU A 74 -1.21 -7.56 9.86
N LYS A 75 -0.66 -7.48 11.08
CA LYS A 75 -1.38 -7.14 12.31
C LYS A 75 -0.68 -6.01 13.07
N LEU A 76 -0.46 -4.88 12.43
CA LEU A 76 0.21 -3.73 13.05
C LEU A 76 -0.72 -2.90 13.93
N PHE A 77 -2.03 -2.98 13.71
CA PHE A 77 -3.00 -2.21 14.46
C PHE A 77 -3.74 -3.05 15.50
N LYS A 78 -3.71 -2.63 16.76
CA LYS A 78 -4.60 -3.16 17.79
C LYS A 78 -6.07 -2.77 17.55
N VAL A 79 -6.28 -1.60 16.95
CA VAL A 79 -7.60 -1.07 16.60
C VAL A 79 -7.52 -0.48 15.19
N ARG A 80 -8.22 -1.08 14.25
CA ARG A 80 -8.29 -0.68 12.84
C ARG A 80 -9.31 0.43 12.64
N LYS A 81 -8.95 1.64 13.04
CA LYS A 81 -9.79 2.84 12.87
C LYS A 81 -8.91 4.07 12.71
N PRO A 82 -9.15 4.89 11.71
CA PRO A 82 -10.19 4.79 10.66
C PRO A 82 -9.80 3.90 9.48
N TYR A 83 -8.56 3.40 9.43
CA TYR A 83 -7.96 2.69 8.31
C TYR A 83 -7.50 1.30 8.71
N PHE A 84 -7.51 0.38 7.76
CA PHE A 84 -6.91 -0.94 7.85
C PHE A 84 -5.46 -0.90 7.35
N GLU A 85 -4.69 -1.93 7.62
CA GLU A 85 -3.32 -2.08 7.11
C GLU A 85 -3.29 -2.00 5.58
N SER A 86 -4.26 -2.62 4.90
CA SER A 86 -4.40 -2.57 3.44
C SER A 86 -4.65 -1.17 2.91
N ASP A 87 -5.37 -0.31 3.63
CA ASP A 87 -5.62 1.07 3.19
C ASP A 87 -4.31 1.87 3.11
N HIS A 88 -3.39 1.66 4.07
CA HIS A 88 -2.08 2.30 4.06
C HIS A 88 -1.19 1.75 2.95
N ILE A 89 -1.11 0.42 2.82
CA ILE A 89 -0.31 -0.23 1.77
C ILE A 89 -0.79 0.20 0.39
N LEU A 90 -2.10 0.16 0.15
CA LEU A 90 -2.66 0.58 -1.14
C LEU A 90 -2.48 2.08 -1.39
N THR A 91 -2.61 2.94 -0.37
CA THR A 91 -2.38 4.38 -0.53
C THR A 91 -0.95 4.67 -0.98
N ILE A 92 0.04 4.02 -0.36
CA ILE A 92 1.45 4.18 -0.75
C ILE A 92 1.68 3.63 -2.17
N ALA A 93 1.17 2.44 -2.48
CA ALA A 93 1.30 1.84 -3.80
C ALA A 93 0.63 2.69 -4.88
N ILE A 94 -0.57 3.19 -4.63
CA ILE A 94 -1.31 4.08 -5.53
C ILE A 94 -0.55 5.39 -5.73
N ASN A 95 0.02 5.97 -4.69
CA ASN A 95 0.82 7.19 -4.81
C ASN A 95 1.99 6.99 -5.78
N ILE A 96 2.72 5.88 -5.65
CA ILE A 96 3.82 5.52 -6.56
C ILE A 96 3.32 5.31 -8.00
N LEU A 97 2.23 4.57 -8.18
CA LEU A 97 1.61 4.32 -9.49
C LEU A 97 1.09 5.60 -10.16
N CYS A 98 0.72 6.60 -9.37
CA CYS A 98 0.32 7.92 -9.86
C CYS A 98 1.50 8.88 -10.06
N GLY A 99 2.74 8.40 -9.97
CA GLY A 99 3.96 9.18 -10.17
C GLY A 99 4.40 9.98 -8.94
N GLY A 100 3.88 9.65 -7.76
CA GLY A 100 4.35 10.23 -6.50
C GLY A 100 5.77 9.74 -6.17
N THR A 101 6.61 10.65 -5.71
CA THR A 101 8.02 10.40 -5.36
C THR A 101 8.26 10.46 -3.85
N CYS A 102 7.34 11.04 -3.11
CA CYS A 102 7.36 11.16 -1.66
C CYS A 102 5.95 10.97 -1.07
N LEU A 103 5.86 10.84 0.25
CA LEU A 103 4.56 10.66 0.91
C LEU A 103 3.68 11.92 0.83
N GLU A 104 4.27 13.10 0.75
CA GLU A 104 3.58 14.37 0.62
C GLU A 104 2.73 14.46 -0.66
N ASP A 105 3.12 13.72 -1.70
CA ASP A 105 2.36 13.64 -2.95
C ASP A 105 0.97 13.01 -2.79
N ILE A 106 0.75 12.25 -1.71
CA ILE A 106 -0.56 11.69 -1.35
C ILE A 106 -1.61 12.81 -1.18
N GLU A 107 -1.21 14.01 -0.74
CA GLU A 107 -2.15 15.11 -0.52
C GLU A 107 -2.89 15.49 -1.80
N ARG A 108 -2.22 15.50 -2.97
CA ARG A 108 -2.85 15.74 -4.26
C ARG A 108 -3.95 14.74 -4.60
N LEU A 109 -3.76 13.48 -4.21
CA LEU A 109 -4.74 12.42 -4.43
C LEU A 109 -5.94 12.57 -3.49
N ARG A 110 -5.68 13.02 -2.26
CA ARG A 110 -6.72 13.24 -1.23
C ARG A 110 -7.65 14.40 -1.53
N GLU A 111 -7.16 15.43 -2.22
CA GLU A 111 -7.94 16.60 -2.59
C GLU A 111 -8.77 16.40 -3.86
N CYS A 112 -8.54 15.33 -4.61
CA CYS A 112 -9.26 15.04 -5.85
C CYS A 112 -10.49 14.19 -5.58
N GLU A 113 -11.68 14.79 -5.52
CA GLU A 113 -12.95 14.09 -5.28
C GLU A 113 -13.22 13.01 -6.32
N ALA A 114 -12.98 13.30 -7.60
CA ALA A 114 -13.17 12.33 -8.68
C ALA A 114 -12.24 11.11 -8.53
N PHE A 115 -11.03 11.32 -8.03
CA PHE A 115 -10.10 10.24 -7.72
C PHE A 115 -10.61 9.39 -6.55
N LEU A 116 -11.05 10.01 -5.47
CA LEU A 116 -11.61 9.31 -4.31
C LEU A 116 -12.87 8.53 -4.69
N ASP A 117 -13.72 9.09 -5.56
CA ASP A 117 -14.91 8.41 -6.07
C ASP A 117 -14.54 7.17 -6.90
N ALA A 118 -13.55 7.27 -7.78
CA ALA A 118 -13.03 6.14 -8.55
C ALA A 118 -12.49 5.00 -7.66
N LEU A 119 -11.92 5.34 -6.51
CA LEU A 119 -11.51 4.37 -5.49
C LEU A 119 -12.67 3.87 -4.62
N LYS A 120 -13.86 4.45 -4.75
CA LYS A 120 -15.01 4.26 -3.85
C LYS A 120 -14.64 4.57 -2.41
N ALA A 121 -13.80 5.57 -2.20
CA ALA A 121 -13.29 5.97 -0.90
C ALA A 121 -13.73 7.41 -0.58
N LYS A 122 -14.23 7.65 0.63
CA LYS A 122 -14.52 9.02 1.09
C LYS A 122 -13.24 9.78 1.45
N ARG A 123 -12.19 9.07 1.77
CA ARG A 123 -10.88 9.58 2.15
C ARG A 123 -9.85 8.47 2.16
N ILE A 124 -8.59 8.82 1.99
CA ILE A 124 -7.43 7.94 2.16
C ILE A 124 -6.52 8.48 3.27
N PRO A 125 -5.60 7.67 3.83
CA PRO A 125 -4.61 8.13 4.79
C PRO A 125 -3.86 9.37 4.29
N ASP A 126 -3.62 10.33 5.19
CA ASP A 126 -2.77 11.48 4.90
C ASP A 126 -1.28 11.12 4.95
N PRO A 127 -0.37 11.97 4.43
CA PRO A 127 1.07 11.70 4.42
C PRO A 127 1.63 11.38 5.79
N THR A 128 1.24 12.12 6.83
CA THR A 128 1.70 11.90 8.20
C THR A 128 1.21 10.56 8.75
N THR A 129 -0.06 10.25 8.51
CA THR A 129 -0.67 8.97 8.92
C THR A 129 -0.01 7.80 8.19
N SER A 130 0.33 7.96 6.91
CA SER A 130 1.05 6.96 6.11
C SER A 130 2.49 6.77 6.61
N GLY A 131 3.19 7.86 6.95
CA GLY A 131 4.52 7.81 7.55
C GLY A 131 4.52 7.17 8.94
N ASP A 132 3.51 7.45 9.78
CA ASP A 132 3.36 6.79 11.07
C ASP A 132 3.06 5.29 10.93
N PHE A 133 2.38 4.89 9.88
CA PHE A 133 2.16 3.48 9.56
C PHE A 133 3.46 2.77 9.22
N THR A 134 4.32 3.34 8.38
CA THR A 134 5.60 2.72 8.00
C THR A 134 6.53 2.51 9.18
N ARG A 135 6.48 3.39 10.20
CA ARG A 135 7.26 3.26 11.44
C ARG A 135 6.77 2.17 12.41
N ARG A 136 5.66 1.48 12.08
CA ARG A 136 5.12 0.38 12.90
C ARG A 136 5.69 -0.98 12.55
N PHE A 137 6.48 -1.06 11.50
CA PHE A 137 7.25 -2.25 11.18
C PHE A 137 8.46 -2.29 12.12
N GLU A 138 8.27 -2.84 13.31
CA GLU A 138 9.29 -2.86 14.38
C GLU A 138 10.10 -4.16 14.35
N SER A 139 9.64 -5.18 13.62
CA SER A 139 10.28 -6.48 13.54
C SER A 139 10.40 -6.97 12.09
N GLU A 140 11.35 -7.89 11.88
CA GLU A 140 11.47 -8.61 10.62
C GLU A 140 10.21 -9.42 10.30
N ASP A 141 9.54 -9.96 11.32
CA ASP A 141 8.30 -10.72 11.17
C ASP A 141 7.17 -9.88 10.55
N ASP A 142 7.11 -8.57 10.84
CA ASP A 142 6.12 -7.68 10.23
C ASP A 142 6.36 -7.52 8.73
N VAL A 143 7.61 -7.42 8.32
CA VAL A 143 8.00 -7.33 6.91
C VAL A 143 7.69 -8.65 6.21
N LEU A 144 8.08 -9.78 6.81
CA LEU A 144 7.81 -11.12 6.28
C LEU A 144 6.31 -11.38 6.15
N ALA A 145 5.49 -10.94 7.11
CA ALA A 145 4.03 -11.06 7.04
C ALA A 145 3.45 -10.32 5.83
N LEU A 146 3.97 -9.12 5.52
CA LEU A 146 3.57 -8.39 4.32
C LEU A 146 4.04 -9.09 3.05
N MET A 147 5.28 -9.56 2.99
CA MET A 147 5.81 -10.34 1.87
C MET A 147 4.98 -11.60 1.62
N ASP A 148 4.59 -12.30 2.67
CA ASP A 148 3.73 -13.48 2.60
C ASP A 148 2.34 -13.19 2.04
N ALA A 149 1.77 -12.02 2.35
CA ALA A 149 0.50 -11.60 1.76
C ALA A 149 0.62 -11.44 0.24
N PHE A 150 1.68 -10.78 -0.23
CA PHE A 150 1.96 -10.64 -1.66
C PHE A 150 2.26 -11.98 -2.33
N ASN A 151 3.05 -12.85 -1.69
CA ASN A 151 3.40 -14.16 -2.22
C ASN A 151 2.17 -15.08 -2.35
N GLU A 152 1.24 -15.04 -1.41
CA GLU A 152 -0.01 -15.79 -1.50
C GLU A 152 -0.81 -15.40 -2.74
N VAL A 153 -0.97 -14.10 -2.98
CA VAL A 153 -1.68 -13.59 -4.16
C VAL A 153 -0.94 -13.94 -5.45
N ARG A 154 0.39 -13.75 -5.47
CA ARG A 154 1.25 -14.11 -6.61
C ARG A 154 1.10 -15.59 -6.98
N GLN A 155 1.12 -16.47 -5.99
CA GLN A 155 0.92 -17.92 -6.23
C GLN A 155 -0.47 -18.23 -6.80
N LYS A 156 -1.53 -17.55 -6.33
CA LYS A 156 -2.88 -17.70 -6.89
C LYS A 156 -2.93 -17.27 -8.35
N VAL A 157 -2.30 -16.14 -8.68
CA VAL A 157 -2.19 -15.63 -10.05
C VAL A 157 -1.44 -16.63 -10.93
N TRP A 158 -0.27 -17.10 -10.49
CA TRP A 158 0.50 -18.07 -11.27
C TRP A 158 -0.24 -19.39 -11.48
N LYS A 159 -0.93 -19.89 -10.47
CA LYS A 159 -1.75 -21.11 -10.62
C LYS A 159 -2.88 -20.94 -11.62
N ARG A 160 -3.43 -19.74 -11.73
CA ARG A 160 -4.57 -19.45 -12.62
C ARG A 160 -4.14 -19.17 -14.05
N PHE A 161 -3.06 -18.43 -14.27
CA PHE A 161 -2.69 -17.89 -15.56
C PHE A 161 -1.51 -18.59 -16.24
N LEU A 162 -0.64 -19.26 -15.49
CA LEU A 162 0.48 -20.01 -16.04
C LEU A 162 0.06 -21.44 -16.38
N SER A 163 0.43 -21.91 -17.58
CA SER A 163 0.25 -23.30 -18.01
C SER A 163 1.07 -24.27 -17.12
N LYS A 164 0.75 -25.56 -17.19
CA LYS A 164 1.54 -26.57 -16.49
C LYS A 164 3.00 -26.64 -16.97
N SER A 165 3.27 -26.37 -18.25
CA SER A 165 4.62 -26.31 -18.81
C SER A 165 5.40 -25.13 -18.25
N GLN A 166 4.82 -23.95 -18.24
CA GLN A 166 5.45 -22.74 -17.70
C GLN A 166 5.76 -22.83 -16.18
N ARG A 167 5.03 -23.65 -15.43
CA ARG A 167 5.27 -23.86 -13.99
C ARG A 167 6.30 -24.95 -13.68
N ARG A 168 6.81 -25.68 -14.69
CA ARG A 168 7.81 -26.73 -14.48
C ARG A 168 9.21 -26.21 -14.30
N GLN A 169 9.51 -25.04 -14.85
CA GLN A 169 10.82 -24.43 -14.78
C GLN A 169 10.68 -22.98 -14.35
N ALA A 170 11.45 -22.58 -13.36
CA ALA A 170 11.58 -21.22 -12.90
C ALA A 170 12.99 -20.72 -13.21
N VAL A 171 13.10 -19.62 -13.95
CA VAL A 171 14.34 -18.88 -14.10
C VAL A 171 14.30 -17.75 -13.10
N ILE A 172 15.19 -17.81 -12.12
CA ILE A 172 15.28 -16.81 -11.05
C ILE A 172 16.49 -15.95 -11.36
N ASP A 173 16.26 -14.65 -11.46
CA ASP A 173 17.30 -13.64 -11.54
C ASP A 173 17.40 -12.92 -10.21
N CYS A 174 18.65 -12.82 -9.70
CA CYS A 174 18.95 -12.19 -8.42
C CYS A 174 19.93 -11.07 -8.66
N ASP A 175 19.50 -9.84 -8.47
CA ASP A 175 20.34 -8.66 -8.67
C ASP A 175 20.39 -7.76 -7.43
N GLY A 176 21.58 -7.25 -7.14
CA GLY A 176 21.81 -6.30 -6.06
C GLY A 176 21.55 -4.87 -6.53
N THR A 177 20.52 -4.25 -5.99
CA THR A 177 20.15 -2.87 -6.34
C THR A 177 20.47 -1.93 -5.19
N VAL A 178 21.02 -0.74 -5.52
CA VAL A 178 21.32 0.30 -4.52
C VAL A 178 20.19 1.33 -4.50
N ALA A 179 19.48 1.41 -3.40
CA ALA A 179 18.54 2.48 -3.12
C ALA A 179 19.26 3.61 -2.36
N GLY A 180 19.74 4.62 -3.09
CA GLY A 180 20.45 5.77 -2.51
C GLY A 180 19.59 6.57 -1.54
N THR A 181 20.20 7.08 -0.47
CA THR A 181 19.54 7.97 0.49
C THR A 181 20.52 9.00 1.03
N THR A 182 20.01 10.18 1.36
CA THR A 182 20.77 11.27 1.99
C THR A 182 20.58 11.34 3.51
N GLY A 183 19.75 10.43 4.08
CA GLY A 183 19.47 10.43 5.53
C GLY A 183 20.64 9.83 6.33
N GLU A 184 21.29 10.63 7.17
CA GLU A 184 22.49 10.21 7.94
C GLU A 184 22.20 9.30 9.13
N CYS A 185 20.95 9.29 9.64
CA CYS A 185 20.56 8.56 10.84
C CYS A 185 19.71 7.30 10.56
N LYS A 186 19.79 6.75 9.37
CA LYS A 186 19.02 5.56 9.02
C LYS A 186 19.82 4.29 9.29
N GLU A 187 19.22 3.33 9.98
CA GLU A 187 19.82 2.02 10.23
C GLU A 187 19.89 1.17 8.95
N GLY A 188 20.88 0.29 8.86
CA GLY A 188 21.01 -0.66 7.76
C GLY A 188 21.56 -0.09 6.46
N MET A 189 22.02 1.17 6.45
CA MET A 189 22.71 1.75 5.29
C MET A 189 24.14 1.26 5.19
N GLY A 190 24.61 1.18 3.95
CA GLY A 190 26.01 0.91 3.63
C GLY A 190 26.51 1.83 2.52
N LEU A 191 27.80 1.71 2.24
CA LEU A 191 28.44 2.37 1.11
C LEU A 191 28.60 1.35 -0.01
N SER A 192 28.01 1.62 -1.17
CA SER A 192 28.16 0.76 -2.36
C SER A 192 29.55 0.91 -2.98
N TYR A 193 29.91 -0.01 -3.85
CA TYR A 193 31.18 0.06 -4.60
C TYR A 193 31.29 1.32 -5.49
N ASN A 194 30.17 1.95 -5.85
CA ASN A 194 30.11 3.23 -6.58
C ASN A 194 30.09 4.45 -5.65
N ALA A 195 30.45 4.29 -4.38
CA ALA A 195 30.41 5.32 -3.36
C ALA A 195 29.04 5.97 -3.13
N ILE A 196 27.96 5.25 -3.42
CA ILE A 196 26.59 5.68 -3.12
C ILE A 196 26.20 5.18 -1.73
N VAL A 197 25.83 6.09 -0.84
CA VAL A 197 25.28 5.75 0.48
C VAL A 197 23.82 5.36 0.31
N GLY A 198 23.43 4.19 0.82
CA GLY A 198 22.08 3.71 0.66
C GLY A 198 21.85 2.28 1.16
N TYR A 199 20.69 1.76 0.87
CA TYR A 199 20.35 0.37 1.13
C TYR A 199 20.76 -0.50 -0.06
N MET A 200 21.41 -1.62 0.22
CA MET A 200 21.75 -2.64 -0.76
C MET A 200 20.70 -3.73 -0.69
N THR A 201 19.69 -3.63 -1.55
CA THR A 201 18.57 -4.57 -1.59
C THR A 201 18.83 -5.65 -2.64
N LEU A 202 18.56 -6.90 -2.29
CA LEU A 202 18.53 -8.00 -3.26
C LEU A 202 17.14 -8.04 -3.91
N VAL A 203 17.10 -7.79 -5.22
CA VAL A 203 15.88 -7.95 -6.02
C VAL A 203 15.87 -9.36 -6.61
N VAL A 204 14.85 -10.12 -6.30
CA VAL A 204 14.66 -11.48 -6.83
C VAL A 204 13.50 -11.45 -7.81
N SER A 205 13.78 -11.70 -9.07
CA SER A 205 12.81 -11.71 -10.16
C SER A 205 12.61 -13.11 -10.72
N LEU A 206 11.36 -13.45 -11.03
CA LEU A 206 11.03 -14.66 -11.79
C LEU A 206 10.95 -14.27 -13.28
N VAL A 207 11.96 -14.69 -14.04
CA VAL A 207 12.07 -14.43 -15.48
C VAL A 207 11.64 -15.68 -16.24
N ASN A 208 10.34 -15.93 -16.34
CA ASN A 208 9.87 -16.97 -17.24
C ASN A 208 9.67 -16.38 -18.63
N PRO A 209 10.17 -17.04 -19.70
CA PRO A 209 9.87 -16.61 -21.04
C PRO A 209 8.34 -16.63 -21.24
N MET A 210 7.75 -15.45 -21.44
CA MET A 210 6.37 -15.36 -21.88
C MET A 210 6.35 -15.85 -23.34
N GLU A 211 5.70 -16.97 -23.60
CA GLU A 211 5.34 -17.31 -24.96
C GLU A 211 4.46 -16.18 -25.50
N PRO A 212 4.72 -15.65 -26.70
CA PRO A 212 3.86 -14.64 -27.29
C PRO A 212 2.44 -15.23 -27.38
N LEU A 213 1.47 -14.42 -26.97
CA LEU A 213 0.06 -14.76 -27.12
C LEU A 213 -0.20 -14.93 -28.62
N SER A 214 -0.41 -16.18 -29.04
CA SER A 214 -0.84 -16.55 -30.40
C SER A 214 -2.31 -16.23 -30.59
#